data_94505e190a7ef8959e34ff9582cc4eab
#
_entry.id   94505e190a7ef8959e34ff9582cc4eab
#
_cell.length_a   1.000
_cell.length_b   1.000
_cell.length_c   1.000
_cell.angle_alpha   90.00
_cell.angle_beta   90.00
_cell.angle_gamma   90.00
#
_symmetry.space_group_name_H-M   'P 1'
#
loop_
_entity.id
_entity.type
_entity.pdbx_description
1 polymer ?
#
loop_
_entity_poly.entity_id
_entity_poly.type
_entity_poly.pdbx_seq_one_letter_code
_entity_poly.pdbx_strand_id
1 'polypeptide(L)'
;DEDKTVLTCLTAKSIAESCNVVAHVLDVENVSHLQRANANEIVIPDEHVPHLLAKHVTDPGVPQFFDDLILKEEEDKGLQEVKIPKTLNGQTHNKISAFYKFRYGWLLVGYAIRKAGFSLDEQMGEGGSPLIRNMIKEQLDGARISLSSDEHVVVEINPKDDYIIDE
;
A
#
# COMPACT_ATOMS: atom_id res chain seq x y z
N ASP A 1 -8.30 18.29 -15.51
CA ASP A 1 -9.66 18.61 -15.01
C ASP A 1 -9.98 17.61 -13.90
N GLU A 2 -9.52 17.95 -12.70
CA GLU A 2 -9.51 17.04 -11.54
C GLU A 2 -10.90 16.74 -11.00
N ASP A 3 -11.85 17.68 -11.17
CA ASP A 3 -13.27 17.43 -10.85
C ASP A 3 -13.84 16.24 -11.61
N LYS A 4 -13.39 16.04 -12.86
CA LYS A 4 -13.79 14.87 -13.65
C LYS A 4 -13.19 13.59 -13.09
N THR A 5 -11.99 13.63 -12.55
CA THR A 5 -11.36 12.46 -11.93
C THR A 5 -12.15 12.02 -10.69
N VAL A 6 -12.54 12.96 -9.84
CA VAL A 6 -13.38 12.67 -8.66
C VAL A 6 -14.74 12.11 -9.08
N LEU A 7 -15.40 12.74 -10.06
CA LEU A 7 -16.69 12.28 -10.56
C LEU A 7 -16.60 10.88 -11.20
N THR A 8 -15.53 10.62 -11.94
CA THR A 8 -15.28 9.31 -12.56
C THR A 8 -15.07 8.24 -11.49
N CYS A 9 -14.30 8.54 -10.44
CA CYS A 9 -14.10 7.65 -9.31
C CYS A 9 -15.43 7.31 -8.62
N LEU A 10 -16.24 8.31 -8.27
CA LEU A 10 -17.57 8.13 -7.69
C LEU A 10 -18.47 7.28 -8.59
N THR A 11 -18.46 7.54 -9.90
CA THR A 11 -19.27 6.78 -10.85
C THR A 11 -18.83 5.33 -10.95
N ALA A 12 -17.52 5.08 -11.03
CA ALA A 12 -16.96 3.72 -11.07
C ALA A 12 -17.36 2.93 -9.82
N LYS A 13 -17.21 3.53 -8.64
CA LYS A 13 -17.60 2.91 -7.37
C LYS A 13 -19.12 2.71 -7.22
N SER A 14 -19.93 3.60 -7.77
CA SER A 14 -21.39 3.44 -7.75
C SER A 14 -21.89 2.30 -8.65
N ILE A 15 -21.18 2.02 -9.75
CA ILE A 15 -21.53 0.94 -10.69
C ILE A 15 -20.98 -0.41 -10.19
N ALA A 16 -19.76 -0.42 -9.65
CA ALA A 16 -19.07 -1.61 -9.19
C ALA A 16 -18.31 -1.31 -7.87
N GLU A 17 -18.98 -1.48 -6.75
CA GLU A 17 -18.47 -1.16 -5.41
C GLU A 17 -17.16 -1.89 -5.08
N SER A 18 -17.00 -3.11 -5.58
CA SER A 18 -15.81 -3.95 -5.37
C SER A 18 -14.66 -3.67 -6.35
N CYS A 19 -14.82 -2.73 -7.30
CA CYS A 19 -13.73 -2.43 -8.24
C CYS A 19 -12.58 -1.71 -7.54
N ASN A 20 -11.35 -2.07 -7.91
CA ASN A 20 -10.17 -1.36 -7.44
C ASN A 20 -9.96 -0.11 -8.30
N VAL A 21 -10.00 1.07 -7.67
CA VAL A 21 -9.86 2.37 -8.34
C VAL A 21 -8.56 3.02 -7.90
N VAL A 22 -7.63 3.17 -8.84
CA VAL A 22 -6.41 3.94 -8.67
C VAL A 22 -6.59 5.29 -9.35
N ALA A 23 -6.46 6.37 -8.61
CA ALA A 23 -6.64 7.73 -9.11
C ALA A 23 -5.30 8.47 -9.20
N HIS A 24 -5.09 9.18 -10.30
CA HIS A 24 -3.96 10.08 -10.50
C HIS A 24 -4.41 11.52 -10.25
N VAL A 25 -3.66 12.26 -9.44
CA VAL A 25 -3.93 13.67 -9.12
C VAL A 25 -2.63 14.48 -9.14
N LEU A 26 -2.71 15.71 -9.63
CA LEU A 26 -1.57 16.64 -9.68
C LEU A 26 -1.55 17.56 -8.45
N ASP A 27 -2.73 17.90 -7.93
CA ASP A 27 -2.87 18.82 -6.81
C ASP A 27 -3.22 18.04 -5.52
N VAL A 28 -2.39 18.20 -4.50
CA VAL A 28 -2.57 17.56 -3.17
C VAL A 28 -3.91 17.96 -2.52
N GLU A 29 -4.45 19.15 -2.83
CA GLU A 29 -5.74 19.59 -2.29
C GLU A 29 -6.89 18.65 -2.68
N ASN A 30 -6.79 17.99 -3.83
CA ASN A 30 -7.81 17.08 -4.34
C ASN A 30 -7.74 15.65 -3.78
N VAL A 31 -6.68 15.31 -3.06
CA VAL A 31 -6.53 14.00 -2.40
C VAL A 31 -7.71 13.70 -1.49
N SER A 32 -8.13 14.68 -0.68
CA SER A 32 -9.26 14.51 0.25
C SER A 32 -10.58 14.22 -0.47
N HIS A 33 -10.78 14.75 -1.67
CA HIS A 33 -11.97 14.50 -2.48
C HIS A 33 -11.97 13.09 -3.07
N LEU A 34 -10.82 12.61 -3.52
CA LEU A 34 -10.66 11.24 -4.04
C LEU A 34 -10.78 10.19 -2.93
N GLN A 35 -10.26 10.48 -1.73
CA GLN A 35 -10.48 9.62 -0.56
C GLN A 35 -11.98 9.49 -0.22
N ARG A 36 -12.72 10.61 -0.22
CA ARG A 36 -14.19 10.59 -0.02
C ARG A 36 -14.92 9.89 -1.17
N ALA A 37 -14.35 9.87 -2.36
CA ALA A 37 -14.88 9.13 -3.50
C ALA A 37 -14.53 7.62 -3.45
N ASN A 38 -13.94 7.15 -2.35
CA ASN A 38 -13.51 5.76 -2.15
C ASN A 38 -12.50 5.26 -3.21
N ALA A 39 -11.59 6.14 -3.68
CA ALA A 39 -10.42 5.67 -4.43
C ALA A 39 -9.58 4.76 -3.53
N ASN A 40 -9.21 3.59 -4.03
CA ASN A 40 -8.38 2.64 -3.27
C ASN A 40 -6.95 3.11 -3.15
N GLU A 41 -6.46 3.78 -4.19
CA GLU A 41 -5.11 4.32 -4.20
C GLU A 41 -5.07 5.65 -4.96
N ILE A 42 -4.23 6.59 -4.47
CA ILE A 42 -4.09 7.91 -5.06
C ILE A 42 -2.60 8.13 -5.35
N VAL A 43 -2.29 8.37 -6.61
CA VAL A 43 -0.92 8.60 -7.07
C VAL A 43 -0.71 10.09 -7.34
N ILE A 44 0.31 10.67 -6.68
CA ILE A 44 0.72 12.07 -6.83
C ILE A 44 2.14 12.07 -7.41
N PRO A 45 2.33 12.20 -8.73
CA PRO A 45 3.65 12.10 -9.35
C PRO A 45 4.61 13.17 -8.88
N ASP A 46 4.12 14.38 -8.65
CA ASP A 46 4.95 15.54 -8.30
C ASP A 46 5.66 15.41 -6.94
N GLU A 47 5.20 14.53 -6.06
CA GLU A 47 5.89 14.25 -4.80
C GLU A 47 7.19 13.46 -5.00
N HIS A 48 7.24 12.60 -6.02
CA HIS A 48 8.36 11.70 -6.27
C HIS A 48 9.43 12.30 -7.18
N VAL A 49 9.03 13.17 -8.12
CA VAL A 49 9.93 13.75 -9.13
C VAL A 49 11.10 14.52 -8.51
N PRO A 50 10.94 15.42 -7.51
CA PRO A 50 12.07 16.13 -6.91
C PRO A 50 13.09 15.18 -6.24
N HIS A 51 12.61 14.13 -5.59
CA HIS A 51 13.48 13.12 -4.97
C HIS A 51 14.28 12.32 -6.00
N LEU A 52 13.64 11.93 -7.10
CA LEU A 52 14.32 11.25 -8.20
C LEU A 52 15.36 12.17 -8.85
N LEU A 53 15.04 13.44 -9.10
CA LEU A 53 15.99 14.41 -9.66
C LEU A 53 17.20 14.61 -8.74
N ALA A 54 16.98 14.75 -7.44
CA ALA A 54 18.06 14.83 -6.48
C ALA A 54 18.95 13.58 -6.51
N LYS A 55 18.36 12.39 -6.61
CA LYS A 55 19.09 11.13 -6.70
C LYS A 55 19.91 10.99 -7.99
N HIS A 56 19.43 11.53 -9.11
CA HIS A 56 20.22 11.57 -10.35
C HIS A 56 21.55 12.35 -10.18
N VAL A 57 21.58 13.33 -9.27
CA VAL A 57 22.77 14.14 -9.01
C VAL A 57 23.69 13.49 -7.97
N THR A 58 23.10 12.99 -6.87
CA THR A 58 23.89 12.44 -5.75
C THR A 58 24.33 10.99 -5.97
N ASP A 59 23.45 10.18 -6.54
CA ASP A 59 23.63 8.74 -6.68
C ASP A 59 23.10 8.26 -8.05
N PRO A 60 23.77 8.59 -9.18
CA PRO A 60 23.19 8.41 -10.52
C PRO A 60 22.88 6.94 -10.90
N GLY A 61 23.49 5.98 -10.21
CA GLY A 61 23.17 4.56 -10.39
C GLY A 61 21.82 4.14 -9.79
N VAL A 62 21.30 4.87 -8.79
CA VAL A 62 20.07 4.49 -8.10
C VAL A 62 18.82 4.63 -9.00
N PRO A 63 18.60 5.76 -9.69
CA PRO A 63 17.48 5.87 -10.61
C PRO A 63 17.54 4.86 -11.75
N GLN A 64 18.74 4.61 -12.34
CA GLN A 64 18.90 3.59 -13.37
C GLN A 64 18.55 2.18 -12.88
N PHE A 65 18.96 1.86 -11.67
CA PHE A 65 18.61 0.58 -11.05
C PHE A 65 17.11 0.44 -10.84
N PHE A 66 16.44 1.54 -10.45
CA PHE A 66 15.00 1.58 -10.28
C PHE A 66 14.26 1.42 -11.61
N ASP A 67 14.70 2.13 -12.65
CA ASP A 67 14.15 2.00 -13.99
C ASP A 67 14.30 0.56 -14.52
N ASP A 68 15.46 -0.05 -14.29
CA ASP A 68 15.70 -1.43 -14.70
C ASP A 68 14.82 -2.44 -13.96
N LEU A 69 14.51 -2.19 -12.69
CA LEU A 69 13.64 -3.07 -11.91
C LEU A 69 12.15 -2.95 -12.26
N ILE A 70 11.70 -1.73 -12.63
CA ILE A 70 10.27 -1.45 -12.81
C ILE A 70 9.87 -1.48 -14.29
N LEU A 71 10.72 -0.95 -15.18
CA LEU A 71 10.37 -0.74 -16.58
C LEU A 71 10.85 -1.86 -17.52
N LYS A 72 11.85 -2.63 -17.12
CA LYS A 72 12.32 -3.76 -17.93
C LYS A 72 11.56 -5.02 -17.57
N GLU A 73 10.66 -5.41 -18.46
CA GLU A 73 9.93 -6.71 -18.42
C GLU A 73 10.82 -7.88 -18.88
N GLU A 74 12.07 -7.95 -18.42
CA GLU A 74 12.86 -9.17 -18.64
C GLU A 74 12.44 -10.21 -17.59
N GLU A 75 12.03 -11.40 -18.02
CA GLU A 75 11.43 -12.47 -17.21
C GLU A 75 12.19 -12.79 -15.90
N ASP A 76 13.49 -12.51 -15.84
CA ASP A 76 14.36 -12.86 -14.70
C ASP A 76 14.89 -11.66 -13.90
N LYS A 77 14.57 -10.41 -14.24
CA LYS A 77 15.20 -9.22 -13.64
C LYS A 77 14.25 -8.20 -13.04
N GLY A 78 12.95 -8.45 -13.08
CA GLY A 78 11.95 -7.54 -12.55
C GLY A 78 11.64 -7.74 -11.07
N LEU A 79 11.02 -6.74 -10.45
CA LEU A 79 10.45 -6.86 -9.12
C LEU A 79 9.10 -7.58 -9.21
N GLN A 80 8.92 -8.65 -8.45
CA GLN A 80 7.70 -9.44 -8.43
C GLN A 80 7.17 -9.63 -7.02
N GLU A 81 5.85 -9.53 -6.86
CA GLU A 81 5.17 -9.90 -5.63
C GLU A 81 4.75 -11.38 -5.71
N VAL A 82 5.19 -12.19 -4.74
CA VAL A 82 4.85 -13.60 -4.64
C VAL A 82 4.28 -13.91 -3.26
N LYS A 83 3.22 -14.73 -3.23
CA LYS A 83 2.66 -15.19 -1.95
C LYS A 83 3.64 -16.12 -1.26
N ILE A 84 3.84 -15.88 0.03
CA ILE A 84 4.63 -16.76 0.88
C ILE A 84 3.87 -18.08 1.06
N PRO A 85 4.51 -19.23 0.80
CA PRO A 85 3.90 -20.52 1.10
C PRO A 85 3.60 -20.68 2.60
N LYS A 86 2.44 -21.24 2.94
CA LYS A 86 2.04 -21.48 4.34
C LYS A 86 3.08 -22.25 5.16
N THR A 87 3.90 -23.05 4.50
CA THR A 87 5.00 -23.82 5.16
C THR A 87 6.12 -22.93 5.68
N LEU A 88 6.20 -21.67 5.23
CA LEU A 88 7.19 -20.68 5.65
C LEU A 88 6.63 -19.66 6.65
N ASN A 89 5.33 -19.70 6.95
CA ASN A 89 4.74 -18.82 7.97
C ASN A 89 5.39 -19.10 9.34
N GLY A 90 5.62 -18.03 10.10
CA GLY A 90 6.30 -18.10 11.39
C GLY A 90 7.81 -18.38 11.31
N GLN A 91 8.37 -18.40 10.10
CA GLN A 91 9.82 -18.51 9.95
C GLN A 91 10.46 -17.11 9.93
N THR A 92 11.75 -17.08 10.31
CA THR A 92 12.53 -15.85 10.28
C THR A 92 12.85 -15.41 8.85
N HIS A 93 13.02 -14.09 8.65
CA HIS A 93 13.42 -13.50 7.36
C HIS A 93 14.60 -14.21 6.73
N ASN A 94 15.65 -14.51 7.50
CA ASN A 94 16.84 -15.20 7.01
C ASN A 94 16.51 -16.57 6.38
N LYS A 95 15.64 -17.37 7.02
CA LYS A 95 15.25 -18.69 6.48
C LYS A 95 14.42 -18.56 5.20
N ILE A 96 13.50 -17.57 5.15
CA ILE A 96 12.66 -17.33 3.98
C ILE A 96 13.52 -16.81 2.81
N SER A 97 14.41 -15.87 3.08
CA SER A 97 15.35 -15.33 2.09
C SER A 97 16.26 -16.43 1.53
N ALA A 98 16.82 -17.26 2.40
CA ALA A 98 17.62 -18.40 2.00
C ALA A 98 16.83 -19.39 1.12
N PHE A 99 15.58 -19.69 1.49
CA PHE A 99 14.72 -20.56 0.70
C PHE A 99 14.54 -20.05 -0.74
N TYR A 100 14.16 -18.76 -0.91
CA TYR A 100 13.97 -18.18 -2.24
C TYR A 100 15.27 -18.10 -3.02
N LYS A 101 16.38 -17.76 -2.36
CA LYS A 101 17.70 -17.69 -3.01
C LYS A 101 18.15 -19.05 -3.51
N PHE A 102 18.05 -20.09 -2.69
CA PHE A 102 18.52 -21.45 -3.08
C PHE A 102 17.57 -22.14 -4.05
N ARG A 103 16.25 -21.92 -3.92
CA ARG A 103 15.27 -22.62 -4.73
C ARG A 103 15.07 -21.97 -6.11
N TYR A 104 15.08 -20.66 -6.18
CA TYR A 104 14.71 -19.89 -7.37
C TYR A 104 15.81 -18.93 -7.85
N GLY A 105 16.86 -18.73 -7.09
CA GLY A 105 17.90 -17.72 -7.38
C GLY A 105 17.46 -16.29 -7.06
N TRP A 106 16.27 -16.10 -6.47
CA TRP A 106 15.68 -14.78 -6.22
C TRP A 106 16.26 -14.11 -4.99
N LEU A 107 16.30 -12.79 -5.03
CA LEU A 107 16.64 -11.95 -3.88
C LEU A 107 15.35 -11.44 -3.24
N LEU A 108 15.11 -11.80 -1.99
CA LEU A 108 13.98 -11.28 -1.22
C LEU A 108 14.31 -9.86 -0.74
N VAL A 109 13.59 -8.85 -1.26
CA VAL A 109 13.81 -7.44 -0.96
C VAL A 109 13.01 -6.98 0.26
N GLY A 110 11.83 -7.55 0.46
CA GLY A 110 10.94 -7.16 1.55
C GLY A 110 9.60 -7.88 1.49
N TYR A 111 8.65 -7.38 2.25
CA TYR A 111 7.31 -7.95 2.39
C TYR A 111 6.25 -6.89 2.15
N ALA A 112 5.20 -7.25 1.43
CA ALA A 112 3.97 -6.48 1.31
C ALA A 112 2.92 -7.14 2.22
N ILE A 113 2.64 -6.51 3.36
CA ILE A 113 1.74 -7.02 4.38
C ILE A 113 0.38 -6.35 4.19
N ARG A 114 -0.63 -7.15 3.86
CA ARG A 114 -2.01 -6.66 3.76
C ARG A 114 -2.64 -6.68 5.14
N LYS A 115 -2.82 -5.51 5.71
CA LYS A 115 -3.57 -5.36 6.95
C LYS A 115 -5.02 -5.10 6.61
N ALA A 116 -5.94 -5.81 7.27
CA ALA A 116 -7.36 -5.47 7.21
C ALA A 116 -7.53 -4.02 7.66
N GLY A 117 -8.39 -3.28 6.94
CA GLY A 117 -8.53 -1.84 7.10
C GLY A 117 -8.71 -1.41 8.56
N PHE A 118 -8.32 -0.20 8.78
CA PHE A 118 -8.25 0.50 10.07
C PHE A 118 -9.43 0.18 10.99
N SER A 119 -9.18 -0.54 12.08
CA SER A 119 -10.15 -0.58 13.17
C SER A 119 -9.97 0.67 14.04
N LEU A 120 -11.05 1.39 14.31
CA LEU A 120 -11.07 2.50 15.27
C LEU A 120 -10.46 2.13 16.63
N ASP A 121 -10.44 0.84 16.94
CA ASP A 121 -9.88 0.27 18.14
C ASP A 121 -8.35 0.40 18.23
N GLU A 122 -7.64 0.36 17.10
CA GLU A 122 -6.17 0.52 17.07
C GLU A 122 -5.72 1.98 17.24
N GLN A 123 -6.50 2.95 16.73
CA GLN A 123 -6.14 4.37 16.84
C GLN A 123 -6.43 4.97 18.22
N MET A 124 -7.43 4.43 18.94
CA MET A 124 -7.83 4.98 20.24
C MET A 124 -7.04 4.39 21.42
N GLY A 125 -6.15 3.41 21.18
CA GLY A 125 -5.38 2.76 22.23
C GLY A 125 -6.27 2.14 23.32
N GLU A 126 -5.70 1.36 24.24
CA GLU A 126 -6.43 0.73 25.35
C GLU A 126 -7.09 1.71 26.35
N GLY A 127 -6.90 3.03 26.18
CA GLY A 127 -7.42 4.09 27.06
C GLY A 127 -8.64 4.87 26.55
N GLY A 128 -9.16 4.55 25.35
CA GLY A 128 -10.31 5.26 24.80
C GLY A 128 -11.61 4.99 25.56
N SER A 129 -12.31 6.08 25.99
CA SER A 129 -13.59 5.94 26.68
C SER A 129 -14.63 5.19 25.83
N PRO A 130 -15.32 4.16 26.37
CA PRO A 130 -16.35 3.41 25.65
C PRO A 130 -17.47 4.30 25.10
N LEU A 131 -17.73 5.44 25.74
CA LEU A 131 -18.73 6.43 25.33
C LEU A 131 -18.33 7.14 24.01
N ILE A 132 -17.07 7.51 23.88
CA ILE A 132 -16.55 8.16 22.68
C ILE A 132 -16.56 7.17 21.50
N ARG A 133 -16.19 5.92 21.76
CA ARG A 133 -16.22 4.82 20.79
C ARG A 133 -17.62 4.59 20.22
N ASN A 134 -18.65 4.55 21.07
CA ASN A 134 -20.02 4.36 20.68
C ASN A 134 -20.58 5.59 19.91
N MET A 135 -20.25 6.81 20.34
CA MET A 135 -20.65 8.04 19.64
C MET A 135 -20.06 8.12 18.21
N ILE A 136 -18.79 7.76 18.06
CA ILE A 136 -18.13 7.75 16.73
C ILE A 136 -18.77 6.67 15.85
N LYS A 137 -19.06 5.50 16.41
CA LYS A 137 -19.74 4.40 15.68
C LYS A 137 -21.15 4.78 15.25
N GLU A 138 -21.95 5.39 16.11
CA GLU A 138 -23.29 5.89 15.76
C GLU A 138 -23.27 7.02 14.71
N GLN A 139 -22.27 7.90 14.76
CA GLN A 139 -22.12 8.95 13.74
C GLN A 139 -21.69 8.39 12.38
N LEU A 140 -20.85 7.37 12.36
CA LEU A 140 -20.42 6.70 11.13
C LEU A 140 -21.53 5.86 10.52
N ASP A 141 -22.30 5.13 11.34
CA ASP A 141 -23.49 4.38 10.89
C ASP A 141 -24.59 5.31 10.38
N GLY A 142 -24.79 6.45 11.04
CA GLY A 142 -25.77 7.48 10.63
C GLY A 142 -25.38 8.20 9.32
N ALA A 143 -24.11 8.32 9.02
CA ALA A 143 -23.60 8.96 7.80
C ALA A 143 -23.52 7.99 6.59
N ARG A 144 -23.90 6.71 6.76
CA ARG A 144 -23.69 5.66 5.73
C ARG A 144 -22.25 5.60 5.18
N ILE A 145 -21.29 6.05 5.97
CA ILE A 145 -19.89 5.82 5.66
C ILE A 145 -19.66 4.37 6.06
N SER A 146 -19.80 3.45 5.10
CA SER A 146 -19.24 2.13 5.27
C SER A 146 -17.74 2.37 5.44
N LEU A 147 -17.21 2.03 6.60
CA LEU A 147 -15.79 1.76 6.75
C LEU A 147 -15.56 0.54 5.86
N SER A 148 -15.40 0.80 4.55
CA SER A 148 -14.96 -0.24 3.63
C SER A 148 -13.68 -0.79 4.24
N SER A 149 -13.60 -2.09 4.29
CA SER A 149 -12.40 -2.83 4.66
C SER A 149 -11.33 -2.57 3.59
N ASP A 150 -10.83 -1.34 3.53
CA ASP A 150 -9.71 -1.00 2.67
C ASP A 150 -8.51 -1.74 3.22
N GLU A 151 -8.16 -2.84 2.56
CA GLU A 151 -6.93 -3.53 2.84
C GLU A 151 -5.79 -2.54 2.63
N HIS A 152 -5.13 -2.19 3.71
CA HIS A 152 -3.98 -1.32 3.70
C HIS A 152 -2.72 -2.17 3.53
N VAL A 153 -1.92 -1.87 2.50
CA VAL A 153 -0.65 -2.55 2.25
C VAL A 153 0.47 -1.80 2.95
N VAL A 154 1.12 -2.46 3.91
CA VAL A 154 2.33 -1.96 4.55
C VAL A 154 3.52 -2.68 3.95
N VAL A 155 4.50 -1.92 3.47
CA VAL A 155 5.72 -2.50 2.88
C VAL A 155 6.86 -2.41 3.88
N GLU A 156 7.44 -3.57 4.21
CA GLU A 156 8.65 -3.67 5.04
C GLU A 156 9.83 -4.06 4.15
N ILE A 157 10.77 -3.11 3.95
CA ILE A 157 11.93 -3.31 3.08
C ILE A 157 13.14 -3.70 3.92
N ASN A 158 13.84 -4.76 3.50
CA ASN A 158 15.07 -5.25 4.13
C ASN A 158 14.94 -5.40 5.65
N PRO A 159 13.95 -6.17 6.14
CA PRO A 159 13.79 -6.40 7.56
C PRO A 159 15.01 -7.12 8.15
N LYS A 160 15.14 -7.09 9.46
CA LYS A 160 16.23 -7.78 10.16
C LYS A 160 16.12 -9.30 9.97
N ASP A 161 17.24 -10.00 10.09
CA ASP A 161 17.33 -11.45 9.92
C ASP A 161 16.41 -12.27 10.85
N ASP A 162 16.13 -11.75 12.03
CA ASP A 162 15.26 -12.34 13.06
C ASP A 162 13.78 -11.94 12.93
N TYR A 163 13.44 -11.08 11.97
CA TYR A 163 12.06 -10.69 11.70
C TYR A 163 11.21 -11.89 11.36
N ILE A 164 10.09 -12.05 12.07
CA ILE A 164 9.13 -13.15 11.89
C ILE A 164 7.89 -12.59 11.21
N ILE A 165 7.39 -13.32 10.21
CA ILE A 165 6.13 -12.98 9.56
C ILE A 165 5.02 -13.75 10.27
N ASP A 166 4.17 -13.01 10.96
CA ASP A 166 2.91 -13.52 11.51
C ASP A 166 1.77 -13.23 10.51
N GLU A 167 0.83 -14.18 10.40
CA GLU A 167 -0.37 -14.06 9.55
C GLU A 167 -1.27 -12.91 9.98
#